data_78a8711d53ac20da5eba4f362ffa0341
#
_entry.id   78a8711d53ac20da5eba4f362ffa0341
#
_cell.length_a   1.000
_cell.length_b   1.000
_cell.length_c   1.000
_cell.angle_alpha   90.00
_cell.angle_beta   90.00
_cell.angle_gamma   90.00
#
_symmetry.space_group_name_H-M   'P 1'
#
loop_
_entity.id
_entity.type
_entity.pdbx_description
1 polymer ?
#
loop_
_entity_poly.entity_id
_entity_poly.type
_entity_poly.pdbx_seq_one_letter_code
_entity_poly.pdbx_strand_id
1 'polypeptide(L)'
;MDELSEGGIQVADLARSFGSVHAVRGASFAAAPGRVTGLVGPNGAGKTTLLLMLASLLAPDRGRIRIDGIDPVADPSAARGVLGWMPDALGAWPALTVRETIVTTARLHDFDRDEAAARTEELLELVDLRDLAATPARVLSRGQKQKLGLARALVHRPRVLLLDEPASGLDPEARVQLRVLLRDLAAEGLTILISSHVLGELEEVIDDAVFLVQGEVVTAPEPVARAWRIRLLPDTAPPEAAAQSVPDGGFVPETGSAPLRVAAALGVDPHTLGTDRGDVLAVFPDEAGAAAALSRLVGAGLPVTSFAPAQSGLEQAFLTLASAR
;
A
#
# COMPACT_ATOMS: atom_id res chain seq x y z
N MET A 1 -6.22 -11.69 -27.01
CA MET A 1 -5.37 -12.55 -26.14
C MET A 1 -3.97 -12.03 -26.43
N ASP A 2 -3.70 -10.85 -25.81
CA ASP A 2 -2.46 -10.14 -26.01
C ASP A 2 -1.27 -10.96 -25.56
N GLU A 3 -0.16 -10.86 -26.29
CA GLU A 3 1.14 -11.42 -25.93
C GLU A 3 1.49 -10.94 -24.53
N LEU A 4 1.24 -11.81 -23.53
CA LEU A 4 1.68 -11.58 -22.16
C LEU A 4 3.21 -11.45 -22.18
N SER A 5 3.75 -10.35 -21.74
CA SER A 5 5.20 -10.12 -21.68
C SER A 5 5.84 -11.33 -20.99
N GLU A 6 6.93 -11.86 -21.55
CA GLU A 6 7.58 -13.09 -21.04
C GLU A 6 8.13 -12.94 -19.61
N GLY A 7 8.07 -11.77 -18.98
CA GLY A 7 8.59 -11.47 -17.65
C GLY A 7 7.51 -11.14 -16.60
N GLY A 8 7.94 -10.94 -15.36
CA GLY A 8 7.09 -10.55 -14.24
C GLY A 8 6.32 -11.70 -13.60
N ILE A 9 5.13 -11.40 -13.07
CA ILE A 9 4.24 -12.37 -12.41
C ILE A 9 2.99 -12.55 -13.27
N GLN A 10 2.61 -13.79 -13.54
CA GLN A 10 1.36 -14.14 -14.22
C GLN A 10 0.63 -15.20 -13.43
N VAL A 11 -0.65 -14.99 -13.18
CA VAL A 11 -1.52 -15.86 -12.40
C VAL A 11 -2.81 -16.08 -13.17
N ALA A 12 -3.22 -17.33 -13.35
CA ALA A 12 -4.45 -17.70 -14.04
C ALA A 12 -5.22 -18.77 -13.25
N ASP A 13 -6.48 -18.44 -12.89
CA ASP A 13 -7.44 -19.30 -12.19
C ASP A 13 -6.89 -19.97 -10.92
N LEU A 14 -6.02 -19.29 -10.19
CA LEU A 14 -5.34 -19.85 -9.04
C LEU A 14 -6.29 -20.04 -7.87
N ALA A 15 -6.32 -21.25 -7.30
CA ALA A 15 -7.16 -21.54 -6.15
C ALA A 15 -6.42 -22.36 -5.09
N ARG A 16 -6.76 -22.12 -3.82
CA ARG A 16 -6.29 -22.87 -2.67
C ARG A 16 -7.32 -22.91 -1.55
N SER A 17 -7.54 -24.12 -1.01
CA SER A 17 -8.46 -24.36 0.11
C SER A 17 -7.76 -25.10 1.24
N PHE A 18 -8.23 -24.87 2.46
CA PHE A 18 -7.81 -25.58 3.68
C PHE A 18 -9.07 -26.13 4.36
N GLY A 19 -9.37 -27.41 4.12
CA GLY A 19 -10.65 -28.00 4.54
C GLY A 19 -11.83 -27.26 3.89
N SER A 20 -12.72 -26.70 4.70
CA SER A 20 -13.87 -25.94 4.23
C SER A 20 -13.56 -24.45 3.91
N VAL A 21 -12.36 -23.98 4.23
CA VAL A 21 -11.98 -22.59 3.99
C VAL A 21 -11.34 -22.45 2.61
N HIS A 22 -11.99 -21.73 1.71
CA HIS A 22 -11.47 -21.39 0.40
C HIS A 22 -10.67 -20.08 0.50
N ALA A 23 -9.36 -20.19 0.71
CA ALA A 23 -8.50 -19.03 0.93
C ALA A 23 -8.24 -18.22 -0.35
N VAL A 24 -8.14 -18.90 -1.52
CA VAL A 24 -8.08 -18.28 -2.85
C VAL A 24 -9.02 -19.05 -3.78
N ARG A 25 -9.83 -18.33 -4.58
CA ARG A 25 -10.99 -18.90 -5.30
C ARG A 25 -10.95 -18.75 -6.82
N GLY A 26 -9.80 -18.60 -7.42
CA GLY A 26 -9.68 -18.42 -8.88
C GLY A 26 -9.06 -17.07 -9.22
N ALA A 27 -8.01 -16.69 -8.48
CA ALA A 27 -7.31 -15.45 -8.72
C ALA A 27 -6.63 -15.46 -10.09
N SER A 28 -6.84 -14.38 -10.86
CA SER A 28 -6.18 -14.13 -12.15
C SER A 28 -5.71 -12.69 -12.19
N PHE A 29 -4.42 -12.47 -12.39
CA PHE A 29 -3.81 -11.13 -12.53
C PHE A 29 -2.41 -11.24 -13.11
N ALA A 30 -1.83 -10.09 -13.46
CA ALA A 30 -0.43 -9.97 -13.84
C ALA A 30 0.23 -8.79 -13.09
N ALA A 31 1.53 -8.91 -12.83
CA ALA A 31 2.39 -7.82 -12.37
C ALA A 31 3.55 -7.68 -13.36
N ALA A 32 3.66 -6.51 -13.97
CA ALA A 32 4.60 -6.25 -15.06
C ALA A 32 6.03 -5.99 -14.55
N PRO A 33 7.06 -6.33 -15.32
CA PRO A 33 8.43 -5.95 -15.02
C PRO A 33 8.60 -4.42 -14.89
N GLY A 34 9.48 -4.01 -13.98
CA GLY A 34 9.77 -2.59 -13.76
C GLY A 34 8.65 -1.81 -13.08
N ARG A 35 7.68 -2.49 -12.46
CA ARG A 35 6.54 -1.86 -11.81
C ARG A 35 6.33 -2.38 -10.39
N VAL A 36 5.74 -1.54 -9.55
CA VAL A 36 5.29 -1.90 -8.22
C VAL A 36 3.78 -2.15 -8.25
N THR A 37 3.38 -3.40 -8.05
CA THR A 37 1.97 -3.81 -7.98
C THR A 37 1.55 -4.01 -6.52
N GLY A 38 0.49 -3.32 -6.08
CA GLY A 38 -0.07 -3.46 -4.75
C GLY A 38 -1.09 -4.61 -4.69
N LEU A 39 -0.95 -5.51 -3.71
CA LEU A 39 -1.94 -6.53 -3.38
C LEU A 39 -2.80 -6.05 -2.23
N VAL A 40 -3.98 -5.57 -2.54
CA VAL A 40 -4.91 -4.89 -1.63
C VAL A 40 -6.02 -5.84 -1.19
N GLY A 41 -6.35 -5.84 0.09
CA GLY A 41 -7.48 -6.63 0.59
C GLY A 41 -7.55 -6.62 2.12
N PRO A 42 -8.73 -6.91 2.70
CA PRO A 42 -8.89 -6.98 4.15
C PRO A 42 -8.07 -8.13 4.75
N ASN A 43 -7.93 -8.14 6.08
CA ASN A 43 -7.36 -9.28 6.78
C ASN A 43 -8.22 -10.53 6.51
N GLY A 44 -7.56 -11.66 6.23
CA GLY A 44 -8.25 -12.91 5.87
C GLY A 44 -8.70 -13.00 4.40
N ALA A 45 -8.43 -12.00 3.55
CA ALA A 45 -8.77 -12.04 2.13
C ALA A 45 -7.99 -13.09 1.31
N GLY A 46 -6.93 -13.67 1.88
CA GLY A 46 -6.09 -14.67 1.18
C GLY A 46 -4.75 -14.12 0.68
N LYS A 47 -4.37 -12.87 0.99
CA LYS A 47 -3.13 -12.24 0.50
C LYS A 47 -1.88 -13.07 0.81
N THR A 48 -1.66 -13.42 2.07
CA THR A 48 -0.51 -14.25 2.48
C THR A 48 -0.54 -15.63 1.84
N THR A 49 -1.72 -16.26 1.70
CA THR A 49 -1.85 -17.54 1.00
C THR A 49 -1.45 -17.41 -0.47
N LEU A 50 -1.88 -16.35 -1.14
CA LEU A 50 -1.50 -16.06 -2.52
C LEU A 50 0.01 -15.85 -2.64
N LEU A 51 0.59 -15.01 -1.78
CA LEU A 51 2.04 -14.78 -1.76
C LEU A 51 2.85 -16.05 -1.50
N LEU A 52 2.41 -16.95 -0.60
CA LEU A 52 3.05 -18.23 -0.35
C LEU A 52 3.04 -19.16 -1.59
N MET A 53 1.95 -19.15 -2.37
CA MET A 53 1.89 -19.89 -3.63
C MET A 53 2.87 -19.33 -4.66
N LEU A 54 2.94 -18.01 -4.81
CA LEU A 54 3.89 -17.32 -5.68
C LEU A 54 5.33 -17.59 -5.26
N ALA A 55 5.60 -17.60 -3.95
CA ALA A 55 6.93 -17.87 -3.38
C ALA A 55 7.35 -19.36 -3.47
N SER A 56 6.60 -20.22 -4.14
CA SER A 56 6.80 -21.68 -4.21
C SER A 56 6.84 -22.40 -2.84
N LEU A 57 6.23 -21.81 -1.82
CA LEU A 57 6.14 -22.37 -0.45
C LEU A 57 4.85 -23.13 -0.20
N LEU A 58 3.87 -22.98 -1.08
CA LEU A 58 2.56 -23.63 -1.02
C LEU A 58 2.11 -23.99 -2.43
N ALA A 59 1.77 -25.27 -2.67
CA ALA A 59 1.22 -25.67 -3.94
C ALA A 59 -0.25 -25.22 -4.07
N PRO A 60 -0.70 -24.69 -5.21
CA PRO A 60 -2.11 -24.45 -5.48
C PRO A 60 -2.90 -25.75 -5.66
N ASP A 61 -4.22 -25.71 -5.43
CA ASP A 61 -5.11 -26.83 -5.74
C ASP A 61 -5.43 -26.85 -7.25
N ARG A 62 -5.46 -25.67 -7.88
CA ARG A 62 -5.67 -25.50 -9.34
C ARG A 62 -5.14 -24.17 -9.82
N GLY A 63 -5.07 -24.01 -11.12
CA GLY A 63 -4.60 -22.80 -11.78
C GLY A 63 -3.12 -22.89 -12.18
N ARG A 64 -2.58 -21.77 -12.66
CA ARG A 64 -1.21 -21.67 -13.15
C ARG A 64 -0.53 -20.41 -12.65
N ILE A 65 0.77 -20.51 -12.39
CA ILE A 65 1.63 -19.42 -12.00
C ILE A 65 2.82 -19.39 -12.95
N ARG A 66 3.26 -18.19 -13.33
CA ARG A 66 4.55 -17.94 -13.95
C ARG A 66 5.25 -16.81 -13.20
N ILE A 67 6.47 -17.07 -12.80
CA ILE A 67 7.38 -16.10 -12.17
C ILE A 67 8.55 -15.93 -13.13
N ASP A 68 8.57 -14.79 -13.81
CA ASP A 68 9.55 -14.52 -14.85
C ASP A 68 9.67 -15.67 -15.87
N GLY A 69 8.52 -16.16 -16.35
CA GLY A 69 8.39 -17.31 -17.26
C GLY A 69 8.50 -18.69 -16.62
N ILE A 70 8.96 -18.82 -15.36
CA ILE A 70 9.19 -20.07 -14.66
C ILE A 70 7.92 -20.51 -13.92
N ASP A 71 7.58 -21.80 -13.98
CA ASP A 71 6.50 -22.39 -13.19
C ASP A 71 7.01 -22.78 -11.80
N PRO A 72 6.59 -22.11 -10.71
CA PRO A 72 7.11 -22.37 -9.37
C PRO A 72 6.63 -23.70 -8.77
N VAL A 73 5.64 -24.34 -9.38
CA VAL A 73 5.15 -25.69 -9.00
C VAL A 73 5.98 -26.77 -9.68
N ALA A 74 6.29 -26.59 -10.96
CA ALA A 74 7.07 -27.54 -11.74
C ALA A 74 8.58 -27.48 -11.42
N ASP A 75 9.11 -26.24 -11.27
CA ASP A 75 10.52 -26.02 -10.91
C ASP A 75 10.65 -24.99 -9.78
N PRO A 76 10.41 -25.42 -8.53
CA PRO A 76 10.52 -24.53 -7.37
C PRO A 76 11.95 -23.97 -7.16
N SER A 77 12.98 -24.71 -7.58
CA SER A 77 14.37 -24.28 -7.41
C SER A 77 14.71 -23.12 -8.35
N ALA A 78 14.40 -23.24 -9.62
CA ALA A 78 14.60 -22.18 -10.60
C ALA A 78 13.76 -20.95 -10.24
N ALA A 79 12.50 -21.13 -9.80
CA ALA A 79 11.65 -20.03 -9.38
C ALA A 79 12.26 -19.24 -8.19
N ARG A 80 12.77 -19.93 -7.17
CA ARG A 80 13.46 -19.29 -6.04
C ARG A 80 14.77 -18.62 -6.42
N GLY A 81 15.41 -19.05 -7.49
CA GLY A 81 16.61 -18.40 -8.02
C GLY A 81 16.37 -16.99 -8.58
N VAL A 82 15.14 -16.71 -9.02
CA VAL A 82 14.75 -15.40 -9.60
C VAL A 82 13.82 -14.59 -8.71
N LEU A 83 13.40 -15.14 -7.57
CA LEU A 83 12.40 -14.57 -6.69
C LEU A 83 12.97 -14.24 -5.31
N GLY A 84 12.87 -12.97 -4.91
CA GLY A 84 13.07 -12.54 -3.53
C GLY A 84 11.76 -12.59 -2.74
N TRP A 85 11.80 -13.14 -1.54
CA TRP A 85 10.65 -13.24 -0.66
C TRP A 85 10.91 -12.63 0.72
N MET A 86 10.07 -11.68 1.12
CA MET A 86 10.06 -11.08 2.43
C MET A 86 8.68 -11.28 3.09
N PRO A 87 8.54 -12.24 4.03
CA PRO A 87 7.32 -12.44 4.79
C PRO A 87 7.14 -11.38 5.88
N ASP A 88 5.90 -11.11 6.31
CA ASP A 88 5.62 -10.22 7.45
C ASP A 88 6.31 -10.72 8.74
N ALA A 89 6.24 -12.02 9.02
CA ALA A 89 6.98 -12.64 10.11
C ALA A 89 8.43 -12.94 9.70
N LEU A 90 9.32 -12.01 9.96
CA LEU A 90 10.74 -12.15 9.63
C LEU A 90 11.41 -13.19 10.51
N GLY A 91 11.55 -14.41 10.00
CA GLY A 91 12.42 -15.43 10.58
C GLY A 91 13.88 -15.03 10.48
N ALA A 92 14.41 -14.29 11.45
CA ALA A 92 15.83 -14.06 11.57
C ALA A 92 16.46 -15.13 12.46
N TRP A 93 17.72 -15.47 12.20
CA TRP A 93 18.53 -16.25 13.15
C TRP A 93 18.92 -15.35 14.33
N PRO A 94 18.32 -15.52 15.52
CA PRO A 94 18.44 -14.51 16.59
C PRO A 94 19.86 -14.30 17.09
N ALA A 95 20.71 -15.33 16.97
CA ALA A 95 22.10 -15.32 17.44
C ALA A 95 23.08 -14.70 16.45
N LEU A 96 22.74 -14.68 15.15
CA LEU A 96 23.60 -14.09 14.13
C LEU A 96 23.51 -12.56 14.17
N THR A 97 24.63 -11.91 13.86
CA THR A 97 24.66 -10.47 13.58
C THR A 97 23.97 -10.16 12.26
N VAL A 98 23.68 -8.89 12.01
CA VAL A 98 23.13 -8.40 10.72
C VAL A 98 24.02 -8.88 9.56
N ARG A 99 25.33 -8.65 9.66
CA ARG A 99 26.33 -9.09 8.67
C ARG A 99 26.32 -10.59 8.46
N GLU A 100 26.43 -11.37 9.53
CA GLU A 100 26.42 -12.83 9.45
C GLU A 100 25.13 -13.36 8.84
N THR A 101 24.00 -12.74 9.13
CA THR A 101 22.71 -13.10 8.55
C THR A 101 22.71 -12.92 7.02
N ILE A 102 23.20 -11.78 6.50
CA ILE A 102 23.25 -11.51 5.07
C ILE A 102 24.28 -12.43 4.39
N VAL A 103 25.50 -12.56 4.94
CA VAL A 103 26.54 -13.46 4.42
C VAL A 103 26.03 -14.90 4.36
N THR A 104 25.40 -15.39 5.44
CA THR A 104 24.84 -16.76 5.47
C THR A 104 23.78 -16.94 4.41
N THR A 105 22.89 -15.93 4.22
CA THR A 105 21.88 -15.99 3.16
C THR A 105 22.51 -16.02 1.77
N ALA A 106 23.56 -15.22 1.51
CA ALA A 106 24.30 -15.23 0.24
C ALA A 106 24.92 -16.61 -0.03
N ARG A 107 25.54 -17.19 1.01
CA ARG A 107 26.12 -18.55 0.90
C ARG A 107 25.09 -19.65 0.61
N LEU A 108 23.84 -19.49 1.04
CA LEU A 108 22.74 -20.40 0.71
C LEU A 108 22.25 -20.24 -0.73
N HIS A 109 22.63 -19.15 -1.39
CA HIS A 109 22.40 -18.89 -2.82
C HIS A 109 23.67 -19.09 -3.67
N ASP A 110 24.59 -19.96 -3.22
CA ASP A 110 25.79 -20.40 -3.93
C ASP A 110 26.84 -19.32 -4.22
N PHE A 111 26.74 -18.11 -3.60
CA PHE A 111 27.80 -17.11 -3.66
C PHE A 111 29.08 -17.67 -3.03
N ASP A 112 30.22 -17.44 -3.63
CA ASP A 112 31.48 -17.74 -2.98
C ASP A 112 31.76 -16.78 -1.79
N ARG A 113 32.88 -16.98 -1.08
CA ARG A 113 33.17 -16.22 0.14
C ARG A 113 33.35 -14.74 -0.14
N ASP A 114 34.02 -14.40 -1.21
CA ASP A 114 34.37 -13.00 -1.52
C ASP A 114 33.16 -12.28 -2.14
N GLU A 115 32.41 -12.96 -2.99
CA GLU A 115 31.15 -12.50 -3.54
C GLU A 115 30.11 -12.22 -2.43
N ALA A 116 29.96 -13.17 -1.48
CA ALA A 116 29.05 -13.02 -0.36
C ALA A 116 29.45 -11.84 0.54
N ALA A 117 30.77 -11.63 0.76
CA ALA A 117 31.26 -10.49 1.53
C ALA A 117 30.98 -9.16 0.81
N ALA A 118 31.30 -9.06 -0.48
CA ALA A 118 31.07 -7.86 -1.28
C ALA A 118 29.55 -7.52 -1.34
N ARG A 119 28.72 -8.52 -1.63
CA ARG A 119 27.25 -8.34 -1.69
C ARG A 119 26.67 -7.92 -0.34
N THR A 120 27.26 -8.40 0.75
CA THR A 120 26.82 -7.99 2.10
C THR A 120 27.08 -6.51 2.35
N GLU A 121 28.25 -5.97 1.95
CA GLU A 121 28.52 -4.54 2.09
C GLU A 121 27.55 -3.67 1.25
N GLU A 122 27.31 -4.06 -0.01
CA GLU A 122 26.33 -3.40 -0.87
C GLU A 122 24.95 -3.33 -0.19
N LEU A 123 24.49 -4.45 0.37
CA LEU A 123 23.16 -4.52 0.99
C LEU A 123 23.08 -3.79 2.32
N LEU A 124 24.14 -3.83 3.14
CA LEU A 124 24.20 -3.05 4.38
C LEU A 124 24.07 -1.55 4.12
N GLU A 125 24.65 -1.07 3.03
CA GLU A 125 24.51 0.32 2.59
C GLU A 125 23.13 0.60 2.05
N LEU A 126 22.63 -0.24 1.15
CA LEU A 126 21.32 -0.11 0.49
C LEU A 126 20.15 0.02 1.49
N VAL A 127 20.18 -0.79 2.56
CA VAL A 127 19.10 -0.80 3.57
C VAL A 127 19.44 0.04 4.83
N ASP A 128 20.54 0.80 4.81
CA ASP A 128 20.98 1.64 5.93
C ASP A 128 21.10 0.84 7.25
N LEU A 129 21.92 -0.24 7.24
CA LEU A 129 22.24 -1.06 8.40
C LEU A 129 23.75 -1.22 8.65
N ARG A 130 24.59 -0.40 8.00
CA ARG A 130 26.05 -0.50 8.11
C ARG A 130 26.54 -0.36 9.55
N ASP A 131 26.01 0.60 10.30
CA ASP A 131 26.39 0.85 11.70
C ASP A 131 25.94 -0.26 12.65
N LEU A 132 24.98 -1.06 12.23
CA LEU A 132 24.44 -2.20 12.98
C LEU A 132 24.98 -3.55 12.49
N ALA A 133 25.96 -3.55 11.59
CA ALA A 133 26.45 -4.78 10.95
C ALA A 133 26.93 -5.84 11.95
N ALA A 134 27.52 -5.45 13.09
CA ALA A 134 27.97 -6.33 14.16
C ALA A 134 26.90 -6.60 15.24
N THR A 135 25.71 -6.03 15.10
CA THR A 135 24.62 -6.15 16.09
C THR A 135 23.86 -7.47 15.88
N PRO A 136 23.63 -8.29 16.94
CA PRO A 136 22.82 -9.49 16.82
C PRO A 136 21.37 -9.19 16.43
N ALA A 137 20.79 -10.00 15.54
CA ALA A 137 19.43 -9.77 15.00
C ALA A 137 18.33 -9.75 16.08
N ARG A 138 18.55 -10.43 17.24
CA ARG A 138 17.58 -10.44 18.35
C ARG A 138 17.34 -9.07 18.98
N VAL A 139 18.35 -8.18 19.00
CA VAL A 139 18.26 -6.87 19.65
C VAL A 139 17.81 -5.75 18.72
N LEU A 140 17.64 -6.04 17.43
CA LEU A 140 17.16 -5.07 16.45
C LEU A 140 15.70 -4.65 16.77
N SER A 141 15.39 -3.38 16.51
CA SER A 141 14.02 -2.90 16.49
C SER A 141 13.20 -3.60 15.40
N ARG A 142 11.88 -3.45 15.42
CA ARG A 142 11.01 -4.02 14.36
C ARG A 142 11.39 -3.46 12.98
N GLY A 143 11.56 -2.15 12.86
CA GLY A 143 11.96 -1.53 11.60
C GLY A 143 13.33 -1.99 11.10
N GLN A 144 14.33 -2.14 12.00
CA GLN A 144 15.64 -2.68 11.64
C GLN A 144 15.55 -4.13 11.17
N LYS A 145 14.66 -4.94 11.78
CA LYS A 145 14.37 -6.30 11.30
C LYS A 145 13.74 -6.30 9.92
N GLN A 146 12.84 -5.34 9.62
CA GLN A 146 12.25 -5.19 8.28
C GLN A 146 13.33 -4.86 7.24
N LYS A 147 14.21 -3.90 7.53
CA LYS A 147 15.37 -3.59 6.68
C LYS A 147 16.27 -4.82 6.43
N LEU A 148 16.53 -5.60 7.48
CA LEU A 148 17.30 -6.86 7.35
C LEU A 148 16.57 -7.91 6.51
N GLY A 149 15.25 -8.02 6.66
CA GLY A 149 14.40 -8.90 5.84
C GLY A 149 14.45 -8.55 4.36
N LEU A 150 14.38 -7.26 4.04
CA LEU A 150 14.51 -6.76 2.67
C LEU A 150 15.90 -7.05 2.09
N ALA A 151 16.98 -6.80 2.86
CA ALA A 151 18.34 -7.15 2.44
C ALA A 151 18.47 -8.64 2.10
N ARG A 152 17.91 -9.52 2.93
CA ARG A 152 17.90 -10.99 2.68
C ARG A 152 17.14 -11.35 1.40
N ALA A 153 15.99 -10.72 1.15
CA ALA A 153 15.20 -10.96 -0.05
C ALA A 153 15.91 -10.50 -1.34
N LEU A 154 16.83 -9.52 -1.23
CA LEU A 154 17.58 -8.95 -2.35
C LEU A 154 18.98 -9.60 -2.57
N VAL A 155 19.41 -10.53 -1.70
CA VAL A 155 20.78 -11.07 -1.71
C VAL A 155 21.19 -11.58 -3.08
N HIS A 156 20.39 -12.42 -3.70
CA HIS A 156 20.68 -13.14 -4.94
C HIS A 156 20.30 -12.37 -6.21
N ARG A 157 20.07 -11.04 -6.10
CA ARG A 157 19.68 -10.17 -7.22
C ARG A 157 18.45 -10.71 -7.98
N PRO A 158 17.31 -10.87 -7.29
CA PRO A 158 16.11 -11.42 -7.89
C PRO A 158 15.59 -10.54 -9.03
N ARG A 159 14.78 -11.11 -9.92
CA ARG A 159 14.02 -10.36 -10.95
C ARG A 159 12.58 -10.07 -10.52
N VAL A 160 12.11 -10.80 -9.53
CA VAL A 160 10.78 -10.62 -8.91
C VAL A 160 10.95 -10.50 -7.40
N LEU A 161 10.29 -9.55 -6.77
CA LEU A 161 10.29 -9.32 -5.33
C LEU A 161 8.87 -9.37 -4.77
N LEU A 162 8.63 -10.29 -3.85
CA LEU A 162 7.38 -10.39 -3.10
C LEU A 162 7.59 -9.85 -1.69
N LEU A 163 6.75 -8.91 -1.27
CA LEU A 163 6.84 -8.24 0.03
C LEU A 163 5.51 -8.34 0.76
N ASP A 164 5.47 -9.02 1.91
CA ASP A 164 4.29 -9.11 2.77
C ASP A 164 4.44 -8.11 3.92
N GLU A 165 3.65 -7.02 3.89
CA GLU A 165 3.61 -5.95 4.89
C GLU A 165 4.99 -5.31 5.21
N PRO A 166 5.83 -4.92 4.23
CA PRO A 166 7.22 -4.50 4.49
C PRO A 166 7.33 -3.19 5.26
N ALA A 167 6.30 -2.33 5.25
CA ALA A 167 6.27 -1.07 5.99
C ALA A 167 5.77 -1.21 7.44
N SER A 168 5.36 -2.43 7.84
CA SER A 168 4.81 -2.68 9.17
C SER A 168 5.81 -2.41 10.28
N GLY A 169 5.49 -1.45 11.17
CA GLY A 169 6.34 -1.08 12.30
C GLY A 169 7.53 -0.19 11.97
N LEU A 170 7.60 0.34 10.76
CA LEU A 170 8.51 1.43 10.40
C LEU A 170 8.00 2.77 10.94
N ASP A 171 8.91 3.64 11.33
CA ASP A 171 8.61 5.05 11.56
C ASP A 171 8.37 5.80 10.22
N PRO A 172 7.82 7.03 10.25
CA PRO A 172 7.50 7.76 9.03
C PRO A 172 8.71 7.99 8.10
N GLU A 173 9.89 8.23 8.64
CA GLU A 173 11.10 8.46 7.85
C GLU A 173 11.55 7.17 7.14
N ALA A 174 11.58 6.05 7.87
CA ALA A 174 11.92 4.75 7.31
C ALA A 174 10.92 4.29 6.23
N ARG A 175 9.63 4.67 6.34
CA ARG A 175 8.63 4.42 5.28
C ARG A 175 8.94 5.19 4.00
N VAL A 176 9.33 6.47 4.12
CA VAL A 176 9.75 7.27 2.96
C VAL A 176 10.97 6.66 2.29
N GLN A 177 11.98 6.26 3.08
CA GLN A 177 13.19 5.59 2.56
C GLN A 177 12.86 4.29 1.84
N LEU A 178 11.98 3.45 2.43
CA LEU A 178 11.53 2.20 1.80
C LEU A 178 10.83 2.48 0.46
N ARG A 179 9.95 3.47 0.40
CA ARG A 179 9.24 3.85 -0.83
C ARG A 179 10.20 4.27 -1.94
N VAL A 180 11.18 5.14 -1.64
CA VAL A 180 12.20 5.55 -2.61
C VAL A 180 12.97 4.33 -3.11
N LEU A 181 13.44 3.48 -2.20
CA LEU A 181 14.16 2.26 -2.57
C LEU A 181 13.36 1.33 -3.47
N LEU A 182 12.06 1.09 -3.18
CA LEU A 182 11.23 0.23 -4.02
C LEU A 182 10.99 0.83 -5.42
N ARG A 183 10.86 2.16 -5.51
CA ARG A 183 10.76 2.86 -6.80
C ARG A 183 12.05 2.76 -7.62
N ASP A 184 13.20 2.92 -6.97
CA ASP A 184 14.51 2.80 -7.64
C ASP A 184 14.73 1.38 -8.16
N LEU A 185 14.45 0.36 -7.34
CA LEU A 185 14.53 -1.04 -7.75
C LEU A 185 13.57 -1.39 -8.91
N ALA A 186 12.36 -0.85 -8.90
CA ALA A 186 11.44 -1.01 -10.02
C ALA A 186 11.97 -0.33 -11.29
N ALA A 187 12.52 0.88 -11.19
CA ALA A 187 13.13 1.59 -12.32
C ALA A 187 14.32 0.83 -12.93
N GLU A 188 15.03 0.01 -12.13
CA GLU A 188 16.06 -0.92 -12.59
C GLU A 188 15.50 -2.19 -13.26
N GLY A 189 14.18 -2.34 -13.34
CA GLY A 189 13.49 -3.45 -14.01
C GLY A 189 12.96 -4.54 -13.09
N LEU A 190 13.08 -4.41 -11.76
CA LEU A 190 12.57 -5.39 -10.81
C LEU A 190 11.03 -5.39 -10.82
N THR A 191 10.41 -6.57 -10.92
CA THR A 191 8.96 -6.72 -10.72
C THR A 191 8.68 -6.79 -9.23
N ILE A 192 7.86 -5.91 -8.68
CA ILE A 192 7.56 -5.88 -7.24
C ILE A 192 6.07 -6.11 -7.01
N LEU A 193 5.74 -7.10 -6.17
CA LEU A 193 4.40 -7.30 -5.63
C LEU A 193 4.45 -7.08 -4.12
N ILE A 194 3.71 -6.07 -3.65
CA ILE A 194 3.71 -5.65 -2.26
C ILE A 194 2.31 -5.75 -1.66
N SER A 195 2.16 -6.40 -0.52
CA SER A 195 0.94 -6.34 0.28
C SER A 195 1.03 -5.24 1.34
N SER A 196 -0.09 -4.57 1.60
CA SER A 196 -0.27 -3.72 2.77
C SER A 196 -1.75 -3.65 3.16
N HIS A 197 -2.00 -3.41 4.44
CA HIS A 197 -3.32 -3.08 4.97
C HIS A 197 -3.52 -1.55 5.13
N VAL A 198 -2.46 -0.75 4.93
CA VAL A 198 -2.50 0.72 5.00
C VAL A 198 -2.53 1.27 3.57
N LEU A 199 -3.74 1.52 3.06
CA LEU A 199 -3.98 1.87 1.65
C LEU A 199 -3.32 3.17 1.24
N GLY A 200 -3.35 4.20 2.10
CA GLY A 200 -2.72 5.50 1.80
C GLY A 200 -1.20 5.42 1.63
N GLU A 201 -0.52 4.54 2.37
CA GLU A 201 0.92 4.31 2.21
C GLU A 201 1.24 3.56 0.93
N LEU A 202 0.37 2.60 0.58
CA LEU A 202 0.53 1.79 -0.62
C LEU A 202 0.37 2.64 -1.89
N GLU A 203 -0.63 3.52 -1.93
CA GLU A 203 -0.93 4.39 -3.08
C GLU A 203 0.25 5.29 -3.47
N GLU A 204 1.09 5.67 -2.52
CA GLU A 204 2.26 6.50 -2.78
C GLU A 204 3.42 5.74 -3.48
N VAL A 205 3.40 4.39 -3.47
CA VAL A 205 4.50 3.58 -4.01
C VAL A 205 4.12 2.75 -5.23
N ILE A 206 2.84 2.38 -5.39
CA ILE A 206 2.42 1.46 -6.45
C ILE A 206 2.12 2.15 -7.78
N ASP A 207 2.25 1.39 -8.85
CA ASP A 207 1.82 1.74 -10.21
C ASP A 207 0.48 1.10 -10.55
N ASP A 208 0.24 -0.12 -10.05
CA ASP A 208 -0.96 -0.92 -10.28
C ASP A 208 -1.48 -1.52 -8.98
N ALA A 209 -2.77 -1.83 -8.91
CA ALA A 209 -3.39 -2.47 -7.75
C ALA A 209 -4.18 -3.72 -8.15
N VAL A 210 -3.97 -4.80 -7.40
CA VAL A 210 -4.75 -6.04 -7.44
C VAL A 210 -5.59 -6.12 -6.17
N PHE A 211 -6.90 -6.07 -6.31
CA PHE A 211 -7.82 -6.17 -5.17
C PHE A 211 -8.22 -7.61 -4.93
N LEU A 212 -7.95 -8.10 -3.73
CA LEU A 212 -8.33 -9.45 -3.29
C LEU A 212 -9.40 -9.36 -2.21
N VAL A 213 -10.60 -9.85 -2.50
CA VAL A 213 -11.74 -9.85 -1.58
C VAL A 213 -12.30 -11.26 -1.48
N GLN A 214 -12.34 -11.82 -0.27
CA GLN A 214 -12.83 -13.18 0.00
C GLN A 214 -12.19 -14.27 -0.88
N GLY A 215 -10.92 -14.11 -1.22
CA GLY A 215 -10.16 -15.05 -2.04
C GLY A 215 -10.29 -14.86 -3.55
N GLU A 216 -11.03 -13.86 -4.01
CA GLU A 216 -11.20 -13.53 -5.43
C GLU A 216 -10.52 -12.22 -5.80
N VAL A 217 -9.89 -12.19 -6.97
CA VAL A 217 -9.41 -10.94 -7.57
C VAL A 217 -10.60 -10.21 -8.17
N VAL A 218 -10.78 -8.96 -7.77
CA VAL A 218 -11.86 -8.12 -8.24
C VAL A 218 -11.30 -6.87 -8.92
N THR A 219 -11.96 -6.43 -9.98
CA THR A 219 -11.63 -5.17 -10.65
C THR A 219 -12.15 -4.01 -9.80
N ALA A 220 -11.30 -3.02 -9.53
CA ALA A 220 -11.76 -1.80 -8.89
C ALA A 220 -12.81 -1.13 -9.76
N PRO A 221 -13.98 -0.75 -9.19
CA PRO A 221 -14.92 0.07 -9.92
C PRO A 221 -14.30 1.44 -10.22
N GLU A 222 -14.60 2.01 -11.38
CA GLU A 222 -14.26 3.41 -11.62
C GLU A 222 -14.94 4.28 -10.56
N PRO A 223 -14.24 5.22 -9.94
CA PRO A 223 -14.82 6.08 -8.93
C PRO A 223 -15.85 7.00 -9.59
N VAL A 224 -17.14 6.77 -9.28
CA VAL A 224 -18.26 7.54 -9.84
C VAL A 224 -18.34 8.95 -9.26
N ALA A 225 -17.84 9.15 -8.04
CA ALA A 225 -17.76 10.44 -7.35
C ALA A 225 -16.79 10.34 -6.18
N ARG A 226 -16.11 11.45 -5.84
CA ARG A 226 -15.16 11.51 -4.72
C ARG A 226 -15.60 12.51 -3.67
N ALA A 227 -15.47 12.11 -2.40
CA ALA A 227 -15.58 13.04 -1.29
C ALA A 227 -14.28 13.88 -1.19
N TRP A 228 -14.45 15.19 -1.03
CA TRP A 228 -13.37 16.13 -0.84
C TRP A 228 -13.48 16.79 0.52
N ARG A 229 -12.36 16.97 1.17
CA ARG A 229 -12.21 17.64 2.44
C ARG A 229 -11.88 19.10 2.20
N ILE A 230 -12.69 19.99 2.78
CA ILE A 230 -12.56 21.45 2.67
C ILE A 230 -12.29 21.97 4.07
N ARG A 231 -11.12 22.54 4.29
CA ARG A 231 -10.77 23.20 5.54
C ARG A 231 -10.79 24.70 5.35
N LEU A 232 -11.51 25.39 6.21
CA LEU A 232 -11.50 26.85 6.28
C LEU A 232 -10.68 27.30 7.47
N LEU A 233 -10.09 28.50 7.39
CA LEU A 233 -9.56 29.19 8.58
C LEU A 233 -10.72 29.37 9.58
N PRO A 234 -10.51 29.07 10.87
CA PRO A 234 -11.48 29.39 11.90
C PRO A 234 -11.78 30.89 11.90
N ASP A 235 -13.03 31.26 12.06
CA ASP A 235 -13.37 32.68 12.30
C ASP A 235 -12.73 33.16 13.62
N THR A 236 -11.74 34.03 13.53
CA THR A 236 -11.08 34.64 14.69
C THR A 236 -11.89 35.83 15.21
N ALA A 237 -13.22 35.82 15.11
CA ALA A 237 -14.04 36.81 15.75
C ALA A 237 -13.99 36.63 17.28
N PRO A 238 -13.69 37.66 18.08
CA PRO A 238 -13.69 37.54 19.53
C PRO A 238 -15.11 37.20 20.02
N PRO A 239 -15.23 36.42 21.12
CA PRO A 239 -16.52 35.91 21.62
C PRO A 239 -17.44 36.99 22.26
N GLU A 240 -17.17 38.27 22.09
CA GLU A 240 -17.90 39.34 22.78
C GLU A 240 -19.10 39.95 22.04
N ALA A 241 -19.46 39.47 20.83
CA ALA A 241 -20.58 40.07 20.08
C ALA A 241 -21.88 39.24 20.04
N ALA A 242 -21.97 38.09 20.73
CA ALA A 242 -23.12 37.19 20.66
C ALA A 242 -23.93 37.03 21.96
N ALA A 243 -23.95 38.05 22.82
CA ALA A 243 -24.82 38.06 24.01
C ALA A 243 -26.03 38.94 23.80
N GLN A 244 -26.93 38.58 22.86
CA GLN A 244 -28.32 39.03 22.89
C GLN A 244 -29.22 37.82 23.04
N SER A 245 -29.78 37.71 24.25
CA SER A 245 -30.76 36.70 24.65
C SER A 245 -32.03 36.81 23.79
N VAL A 246 -32.33 35.71 23.07
CA VAL A 246 -33.64 35.50 22.49
C VAL A 246 -34.41 34.51 23.36
N PRO A 247 -35.60 34.84 23.87
CA PRO A 247 -36.48 33.91 24.58
C PRO A 247 -37.26 33.10 23.55
N ASP A 248 -37.31 31.81 23.78
CA ASP A 248 -38.09 30.77 23.15
C ASP A 248 -37.27 29.80 22.28
N GLY A 249 -37.23 28.56 22.76
CA GLY A 249 -36.55 27.34 22.37
C GLY A 249 -36.60 26.88 20.89
N GLY A 250 -36.20 27.74 19.97
CA GLY A 250 -35.97 27.37 18.57
C GLY A 250 -34.45 27.25 18.34
N PHE A 251 -33.97 26.12 17.88
CA PHE A 251 -32.61 25.94 17.36
C PHE A 251 -32.42 26.88 16.17
N VAL A 252 -31.80 28.03 16.40
CA VAL A 252 -31.32 28.90 15.32
C VAL A 252 -29.92 28.39 14.95
N PRO A 253 -29.69 27.89 13.73
CA PRO A 253 -28.35 27.54 13.31
C PRO A 253 -27.51 28.81 13.33
N GLU A 254 -26.36 28.76 14.06
CA GLU A 254 -25.40 29.86 14.08
C GLU A 254 -25.05 30.25 12.63
N THR A 255 -25.41 31.46 12.25
CA THR A 255 -25.08 32.08 10.97
C THR A 255 -23.58 32.25 10.86
N GLY A 256 -22.86 31.16 10.58
CA GLY A 256 -21.38 31.17 10.52
C GLY A 256 -20.73 29.81 10.49
N SER A 257 -21.46 28.70 10.64
CA SER A 257 -20.81 27.40 10.61
C SER A 257 -20.15 27.13 9.25
N ALA A 258 -18.96 26.52 9.24
CA ALA A 258 -18.21 26.20 8.02
C ALA A 258 -19.07 25.49 6.95
N PRO A 259 -19.92 24.49 7.28
CA PRO A 259 -20.81 23.86 6.30
C PRO A 259 -21.79 24.83 5.64
N LEU A 260 -22.40 25.74 6.38
CA LEU A 260 -23.34 26.71 5.82
C LEU A 260 -22.65 27.69 4.86
N ARG A 261 -21.46 28.16 5.19
CA ARG A 261 -20.66 29.04 4.33
C ARG A 261 -20.24 28.36 3.04
N VAL A 262 -19.80 27.09 3.14
CA VAL A 262 -19.44 26.26 1.98
C VAL A 262 -20.67 25.98 1.12
N ALA A 263 -21.82 25.61 1.72
CA ALA A 263 -23.05 25.35 1.00
C ALA A 263 -23.53 26.56 0.20
N ALA A 264 -23.52 27.74 0.82
CA ALA A 264 -23.88 29.01 0.17
C ALA A 264 -22.96 29.32 -1.02
N ALA A 265 -21.65 29.16 -0.88
CA ALA A 265 -20.69 29.41 -1.94
C ALA A 265 -20.77 28.40 -3.10
N LEU A 266 -21.10 27.14 -2.80
CA LEU A 266 -21.29 26.09 -3.79
C LEU A 266 -22.69 26.05 -4.40
N GLY A 267 -23.68 26.74 -3.79
CA GLY A 267 -25.08 26.70 -4.22
C GLY A 267 -25.72 25.33 -4.02
N VAL A 268 -25.34 24.61 -2.95
CA VAL A 268 -25.85 23.27 -2.61
C VAL A 268 -26.63 23.30 -1.29
N ASP A 269 -27.48 22.29 -1.06
CA ASP A 269 -28.14 22.13 0.24
C ASP A 269 -27.11 21.78 1.32
N PRO A 270 -27.06 22.51 2.45
CA PRO A 270 -26.15 22.23 3.57
C PRO A 270 -26.24 20.78 4.09
N HIS A 271 -27.39 20.13 3.98
CA HIS A 271 -27.59 18.73 4.39
C HIS A 271 -26.89 17.72 3.49
N THR A 272 -26.46 18.12 2.28
CA THR A 272 -25.65 17.27 1.39
C THR A 272 -24.17 17.29 1.75
N LEU A 273 -23.74 18.16 2.65
CA LEU A 273 -22.38 18.27 3.12
C LEU A 273 -22.19 17.45 4.41
N GLY A 274 -21.12 16.67 4.45
CA GLY A 274 -20.68 16.00 5.67
C GLY A 274 -19.73 16.88 6.49
N THR A 275 -19.45 16.45 7.72
CA THR A 275 -18.40 17.05 8.56
C THR A 275 -17.54 15.97 9.18
N ASP A 276 -16.22 16.19 9.19
CA ASP A 276 -15.27 15.32 9.88
C ASP A 276 -14.18 16.19 10.54
N ARG A 277 -14.04 16.10 11.87
CA ARG A 277 -13.04 16.81 12.68
C ARG A 277 -13.00 18.32 12.44
N GLY A 278 -14.16 18.92 12.12
CA GLY A 278 -14.27 20.37 11.85
C GLY A 278 -14.05 20.77 10.38
N ASP A 279 -13.65 19.84 9.52
CA ASP A 279 -13.59 20.04 8.07
C ASP A 279 -14.95 19.72 7.43
N VAL A 280 -15.25 20.37 6.30
CA VAL A 280 -16.45 20.09 5.50
C VAL A 280 -16.13 19.04 4.46
N LEU A 281 -17.02 18.05 4.31
CA LEU A 281 -16.94 17.03 3.26
C LEU A 281 -17.98 17.31 2.18
N ALA A 282 -17.53 17.43 0.94
CA ALA A 282 -18.39 17.60 -0.23
C ALA A 282 -18.05 16.54 -1.30
N VAL A 283 -19.06 16.01 -1.98
CA VAL A 283 -18.88 15.00 -3.02
C VAL A 283 -18.92 15.67 -4.39
N PHE A 284 -17.90 15.39 -5.22
CA PHE A 284 -17.83 15.84 -6.61
C PHE A 284 -17.70 14.66 -7.56
N PRO A 285 -18.28 14.75 -8.77
CA PRO A 285 -18.27 13.64 -9.73
C PRO A 285 -16.87 13.34 -10.27
N ASP A 286 -16.02 14.35 -10.38
CA ASP A 286 -14.67 14.26 -10.93
C ASP A 286 -13.77 15.40 -10.41
N GLU A 287 -12.50 15.39 -10.80
CA GLU A 287 -11.54 16.43 -10.43
C GLU A 287 -11.85 17.79 -11.06
N ALA A 288 -12.48 17.81 -12.24
CA ALA A 288 -12.88 19.06 -12.88
C ALA A 288 -14.01 19.75 -12.08
N GLY A 289 -14.98 18.97 -11.59
CA GLY A 289 -16.04 19.44 -10.70
C GLY A 289 -15.47 19.97 -9.38
N ALA A 290 -14.48 19.28 -8.81
CA ALA A 290 -13.79 19.71 -7.60
C ALA A 290 -12.99 21.01 -7.83
N ALA A 291 -12.27 21.15 -8.93
CA ALA A 291 -11.55 22.37 -9.30
C ALA A 291 -12.49 23.57 -9.50
N ALA A 292 -13.64 23.35 -10.16
CA ALA A 292 -14.67 24.36 -10.31
C ALA A 292 -15.28 24.79 -8.95
N ALA A 293 -15.46 23.83 -8.03
CA ALA A 293 -15.92 24.10 -6.68
C ALA A 293 -14.92 24.93 -5.90
N LEU A 294 -13.63 24.58 -5.94
CA LEU A 294 -12.56 25.37 -5.29
C LEU A 294 -12.56 26.82 -5.81
N SER A 295 -12.66 27.01 -7.13
CA SER A 295 -12.73 28.34 -7.75
C SER A 295 -13.92 29.13 -7.23
N ARG A 296 -15.10 28.53 -7.03
CA ARG A 296 -16.29 29.19 -6.44
C ARG A 296 -16.08 29.55 -4.97
N LEU A 297 -15.48 28.65 -4.18
CA LEU A 297 -15.20 28.91 -2.77
C LEU A 297 -14.26 30.11 -2.60
N VAL A 298 -13.16 30.16 -3.37
CA VAL A 298 -12.20 31.27 -3.35
C VAL A 298 -12.85 32.55 -3.89
N GLY A 299 -13.63 32.48 -4.99
CA GLY A 299 -14.36 33.61 -5.56
C GLY A 299 -15.42 34.18 -4.61
N ALA A 300 -15.99 33.37 -3.74
CA ALA A 300 -16.89 33.81 -2.67
C ALA A 300 -16.16 34.39 -1.44
N GLY A 301 -14.84 34.53 -1.48
CA GLY A 301 -14.02 35.08 -0.40
C GLY A 301 -13.85 34.15 0.79
N LEU A 302 -14.10 32.85 0.66
CA LEU A 302 -13.87 31.89 1.75
C LEU A 302 -12.38 31.64 1.96
N PRO A 303 -11.88 31.71 3.21
CA PRO A 303 -10.47 31.47 3.51
C PRO A 303 -10.14 29.97 3.54
N VAL A 304 -10.09 29.34 2.35
CA VAL A 304 -9.77 27.90 2.20
C VAL A 304 -8.29 27.67 2.52
N THR A 305 -8.00 26.85 3.51
CA THR A 305 -6.63 26.48 3.91
C THR A 305 -6.22 25.10 3.40
N SER A 306 -7.19 24.22 3.09
CA SER A 306 -6.94 22.93 2.48
C SER A 306 -8.15 22.52 1.65
N PHE A 307 -7.88 21.94 0.47
CA PHE A 307 -8.89 21.36 -0.41
C PHE A 307 -8.25 20.11 -1.04
N ALA A 308 -8.65 18.94 -0.59
CA ALA A 308 -8.05 17.69 -1.00
C ALA A 308 -9.09 16.55 -0.97
N PRO A 309 -8.86 15.46 -1.71
CA PRO A 309 -9.68 14.25 -1.56
C PRO A 309 -9.74 13.82 -0.08
N ALA A 310 -10.92 13.46 0.40
CA ALA A 310 -11.13 13.03 1.78
C ALA A 310 -10.56 11.63 2.04
N GLN A 311 -10.50 10.82 1.00
CA GLN A 311 -9.93 9.49 0.96
C GLN A 311 -9.03 9.35 -0.25
N SER A 312 -8.03 8.48 -0.16
CA SER A 312 -7.21 8.13 -1.31
C SER A 312 -8.03 7.38 -2.37
N GLY A 313 -7.60 7.41 -3.62
CA GLY A 313 -8.29 6.69 -4.71
C GLY A 313 -8.37 5.19 -4.45
N LEU A 314 -7.29 4.62 -3.91
CA LEU A 314 -7.19 3.22 -3.53
C LEU A 314 -8.12 2.87 -2.37
N GLU A 315 -8.23 3.74 -1.36
CA GLU A 315 -9.13 3.57 -0.22
C GLU A 315 -10.59 3.63 -0.63
N GLN A 316 -10.93 4.57 -1.50
CA GLN A 316 -12.29 4.68 -2.03
C GLN A 316 -12.68 3.46 -2.86
N ALA A 317 -11.81 2.99 -3.77
CA ALA A 317 -12.03 1.78 -4.55
C ALA A 317 -12.25 0.57 -3.64
N PHE A 318 -11.42 0.43 -2.60
CA PHE A 318 -11.53 -0.64 -1.62
C PHE A 318 -12.86 -0.60 -0.84
N LEU A 319 -13.28 0.57 -0.34
CA LEU A 319 -14.53 0.74 0.39
C LEU A 319 -15.75 0.45 -0.49
N THR A 320 -15.72 0.87 -1.76
CA THR A 320 -16.78 0.56 -2.74
C THR A 320 -16.90 -0.95 -2.95
N LEU A 321 -15.79 -1.66 -3.09
CA LEU A 321 -15.77 -3.12 -3.21
C LEU A 321 -16.23 -3.84 -1.93
N ALA A 322 -15.92 -3.29 -0.76
CA ALA A 322 -16.33 -3.85 0.54
C ALA A 322 -17.83 -3.66 0.82
N SER A 323 -18.43 -2.57 0.33
CA SER A 323 -19.87 -2.25 0.52
C SER A 323 -20.79 -2.92 -0.50
N ALA A 324 -20.28 -3.37 -1.64
CA ALA A 324 -21.06 -4.00 -2.71
C ALA A 324 -21.36 -5.50 -2.46
N ARG A 325 -20.92 -6.07 -1.33
CA ARG A 325 -21.04 -7.48 -0.92
C ARG A 325 -21.58 -7.60 0.50
#